data_429797cf06f0fc1939aa44997354cac0
#
_entry.id   429797cf06f0fc1939aa44997354cac0
#
_cell.length_a   1.000
_cell.length_b   1.000
_cell.length_c   1.000
_cell.angle_alpha   90.00
_cell.angle_beta   90.00
_cell.angle_gamma   90.00
#
_symmetry.space_group_name_H-M   'P 1'
#
loop_
_entity.id
_entity.type
_entity.pdbx_description
1 polymer ?
#
loop_
_entity_poly.entity_id
_entity_poly.type
_entity_poly.pdbx_seq_one_letter_code
_entity_poly.pdbx_strand_id
1 'polypeptide(L)'
;LLILTHDHPDPDAISSAWALAFCAKACAGTRSKLAYGGVIGRMENQLLVRMLRVPIQPLKPHDLEHASHVALVDTQPPFQNNRFPSRRRATMVIDHHPRHRGTQADFAMIDETAGATATLLIEAMDAGDVSIPSRLATALVYGIGSETQHLLREASPRDIAAYRAVLPRANLRSLSRIQNPRRPSTFFHTLGKAIRRAFVVRQVIGVHLGEVPSQDVVPHMADFLLTHEQMRWSIVTGRYHGRLFVSLRTHDPRAEAGRLLWRLLGSG
;
A
#
# COMPACT_ATOMS: atom_id res chain seq x y z
N LEU A 1 -1.63 22.25 -0.22
CA LEU A 1 -0.81 21.13 -0.70
C LEU A 1 -1.72 19.93 -0.98
N LEU A 2 -1.65 19.34 -2.16
CA LEU A 2 -2.24 18.03 -2.46
C LEU A 2 -1.16 16.97 -2.24
N ILE A 3 -1.44 15.97 -1.42
CA ILE A 3 -0.57 14.82 -1.20
C ILE A 3 -1.22 13.63 -1.87
N LEU A 4 -0.55 13.05 -2.86
CA LEU A 4 -1.05 11.97 -3.69
C LEU A 4 -0.20 10.71 -3.49
N THR A 5 -0.85 9.59 -3.26
CA THR A 5 -0.24 8.27 -3.20
C THR A 5 -0.37 7.54 -4.55
N HIS A 6 0.19 6.34 -4.64
CA HIS A 6 -0.12 5.44 -5.75
C HIS A 6 -1.60 5.01 -5.73
N ASP A 7 -2.08 4.47 -6.86
CA ASP A 7 -3.41 3.88 -6.98
C ASP A 7 -3.49 2.62 -6.08
N HIS A 8 -4.65 2.41 -5.45
CA HIS A 8 -4.88 1.31 -4.51
C HIS A 8 -3.89 1.30 -3.32
N PRO A 9 -3.81 2.41 -2.56
CA PRO A 9 -2.75 2.62 -1.59
C PRO A 9 -2.75 1.54 -0.50
N ASP A 10 -1.55 1.14 -0.16
CA ASP A 10 -1.26 0.22 0.92
C ASP A 10 -1.02 0.98 2.25
N PRO A 11 -0.73 0.27 3.36
CA PRO A 11 -0.52 0.92 4.64
C PRO A 11 0.69 1.86 4.69
N ASP A 12 1.76 1.58 3.92
CA ASP A 12 2.93 2.46 3.88
C ASP A 12 2.59 3.77 3.19
N ALA A 13 2.01 3.73 1.98
CA ALA A 13 1.54 4.91 1.28
C ALA A 13 0.56 5.75 2.10
N ILE A 14 -0.43 5.10 2.76
CA ILE A 14 -1.46 5.78 3.58
C ILE A 14 -0.82 6.47 4.79
N SER A 15 0.04 5.77 5.54
CA SER A 15 0.65 6.33 6.75
C SER A 15 1.66 7.42 6.44
N SER A 16 2.43 7.24 5.38
CA SER A 16 3.42 8.20 4.90
C SER A 16 2.78 9.49 4.39
N ALA A 17 1.71 9.40 3.58
CA ALA A 17 0.95 10.58 3.18
C ALA A 17 0.40 11.35 4.38
N TRP A 18 -0.08 10.64 5.41
CA TRP A 18 -0.58 11.27 6.62
C TRP A 18 0.55 11.91 7.44
N ALA A 19 1.71 11.27 7.55
CA ALA A 19 2.89 11.84 8.21
C ALA A 19 3.35 13.13 7.51
N LEU A 20 3.43 13.13 6.17
CA LEU A 20 3.78 14.34 5.43
C LEU A 20 2.79 15.50 5.69
N ALA A 21 1.50 15.20 5.80
CA ALA A 21 0.51 16.24 6.14
C ALA A 21 0.73 16.82 7.55
N PHE A 22 1.16 15.99 8.50
CA PHE A 22 1.57 16.47 9.83
C PHE A 22 2.81 17.35 9.75
N CYS A 23 3.85 16.95 9.01
CA CYS A 23 5.04 17.77 8.78
C CYS A 23 4.70 19.12 8.15
N ALA A 24 3.92 19.12 7.08
CA ALA A 24 3.52 20.33 6.38
C ALA A 24 2.75 21.30 7.28
N LYS A 25 1.89 20.78 8.15
CA LYS A 25 1.16 21.59 9.12
C LYS A 25 2.07 22.11 10.24
N ALA A 26 2.92 21.26 10.81
CA ALA A 26 3.78 21.64 11.95
C ALA A 26 4.87 22.63 11.52
N CYS A 27 5.58 22.37 10.42
CA CYS A 27 6.73 23.16 10.00
C CYS A 27 6.35 24.41 9.19
N ALA A 28 5.24 24.37 8.44
CA ALA A 28 4.89 25.46 7.51
C ALA A 28 3.44 25.98 7.66
N GLY A 29 2.68 25.53 8.65
CA GLY A 29 1.27 25.88 8.81
C GLY A 29 0.37 25.45 7.64
N THR A 30 0.89 24.65 6.71
CA THR A 30 0.23 24.32 5.45
C THR A 30 -0.85 23.27 5.63
N ARG A 31 -2.08 23.56 5.18
CA ARG A 31 -3.15 22.58 5.10
C ARG A 31 -2.93 21.68 3.90
N SER A 32 -3.12 20.37 4.10
CA SER A 32 -2.94 19.38 3.05
C SER A 32 -4.23 18.58 2.83
N LYS A 33 -4.48 18.24 1.56
CA LYS A 33 -5.49 17.26 1.16
C LYS A 33 -4.75 15.98 0.76
N LEU A 34 -5.13 14.85 1.38
CA LEU A 34 -4.60 13.53 1.04
C LEU A 34 -5.54 12.87 0.04
N ALA A 35 -4.99 12.39 -1.06
CA ALA A 35 -5.77 11.76 -2.11
C ALA A 35 -5.09 10.51 -2.68
N TYR A 36 -5.91 9.61 -3.23
CA TYR A 36 -5.46 8.39 -3.88
C TYR A 36 -6.30 8.06 -5.11
N GLY A 37 -5.73 7.32 -6.06
CA GLY A 37 -6.46 6.73 -7.17
C GLY A 37 -6.96 5.32 -6.86
N GLY A 38 -7.88 4.80 -7.65
CA GLY A 38 -8.42 3.46 -7.46
C GLY A 38 -9.28 3.31 -6.20
N VAL A 39 -9.06 2.24 -5.44
CA VAL A 39 -9.82 1.91 -4.22
C VAL A 39 -8.88 1.42 -3.12
N ILE A 40 -9.21 1.70 -1.87
CA ILE A 40 -8.56 1.06 -0.71
C ILE A 40 -9.23 -0.30 -0.54
N GLY A 41 -8.53 -1.34 -1.01
CA GLY A 41 -9.10 -2.67 -1.19
C GLY A 41 -9.15 -3.49 0.08
N ARG A 42 -8.00 -3.93 0.57
CA ARG A 42 -7.91 -4.88 1.67
C ARG A 42 -8.65 -4.40 2.91
N MET A 43 -9.32 -5.33 3.59
CA MET A 43 -10.09 -5.02 4.81
C MET A 43 -9.23 -4.38 5.89
N GLU A 44 -8.00 -4.81 6.01
CA GLU A 44 -6.98 -4.26 6.90
C GLU A 44 -6.75 -2.76 6.60
N ASN A 45 -6.59 -2.40 5.33
CA ASN A 45 -6.35 -1.01 4.90
C ASN A 45 -7.61 -0.14 5.11
N GLN A 46 -8.80 -0.69 4.85
CA GLN A 46 -10.05 0.00 5.15
C GLN A 46 -10.24 0.24 6.65
N LEU A 47 -9.86 -0.76 7.48
CA LEU A 47 -9.87 -0.62 8.94
C LEU A 47 -8.85 0.41 9.42
N LEU A 48 -7.64 0.41 8.88
CA LEU A 48 -6.62 1.43 9.15
C LEU A 48 -7.22 2.83 8.98
N VAL A 49 -7.75 3.12 7.80
CA VAL A 49 -8.33 4.44 7.48
C VAL A 49 -9.50 4.78 8.41
N ARG A 50 -10.44 3.85 8.58
CA ARG A 50 -11.65 4.08 9.37
C ARG A 50 -11.36 4.22 10.87
N MET A 51 -10.59 3.31 11.45
CA MET A 51 -10.33 3.28 12.89
C MET A 51 -9.45 4.42 13.35
N LEU A 52 -8.41 4.73 12.57
CA LEU A 52 -7.50 5.83 12.90
C LEU A 52 -8.01 7.18 12.37
N ARG A 53 -9.10 7.19 11.59
CA ARG A 53 -9.70 8.38 10.97
C ARG A 53 -8.67 9.12 10.11
N VAL A 54 -7.95 8.37 9.26
CA VAL A 54 -7.02 8.97 8.31
C VAL A 54 -7.79 9.82 7.31
N PRO A 55 -7.45 11.10 7.12
CA PRO A 55 -8.24 12.01 6.27
C PRO A 55 -7.90 11.86 4.78
N ILE A 56 -7.74 10.63 4.30
CA ILE A 56 -7.44 10.33 2.90
C ILE A 56 -8.73 10.08 2.11
N GLN A 57 -8.81 10.59 0.88
CA GLN A 57 -10.01 10.56 0.06
C GLN A 57 -9.68 10.13 -1.39
N PRO A 58 -10.63 9.57 -2.13
CA PRO A 58 -10.47 9.37 -3.56
C PRO A 58 -10.15 10.68 -4.27
N LEU A 59 -9.17 10.65 -5.17
CA LEU A 59 -8.81 11.79 -6.00
C LEU A 59 -9.97 12.19 -6.91
N LYS A 60 -10.35 13.45 -6.89
CA LYS A 60 -11.35 14.01 -7.81
C LYS A 60 -10.67 14.62 -9.04
N PRO A 61 -11.30 14.62 -10.21
CA PRO A 61 -10.69 15.14 -11.44
C PRO A 61 -10.09 16.53 -11.30
N HIS A 62 -10.82 17.45 -10.64
CA HIS A 62 -10.38 18.84 -10.44
C HIS A 62 -9.30 19.05 -9.38
N ASP A 63 -8.98 18.05 -8.56
CA ASP A 63 -8.00 18.19 -7.48
C ASP A 63 -6.60 18.52 -8.00
N LEU A 64 -6.18 17.85 -9.08
CA LEU A 64 -4.89 18.09 -9.72
C LEU A 64 -4.84 19.41 -10.49
N GLU A 65 -5.97 19.86 -11.01
CA GLU A 65 -6.07 21.12 -11.75
C GLU A 65 -5.94 22.34 -10.82
N HIS A 66 -6.58 22.26 -9.65
CA HIS A 66 -6.59 23.35 -8.67
C HIS A 66 -5.42 23.31 -7.67
N ALA A 67 -4.65 22.23 -7.64
CA ALA A 67 -3.51 22.13 -6.74
C ALA A 67 -2.32 22.92 -7.27
N SER A 68 -1.96 24.01 -6.59
CA SER A 68 -0.73 24.75 -6.87
C SER A 68 0.53 23.95 -6.50
N HIS A 69 0.44 23.10 -5.47
CA HIS A 69 1.54 22.25 -5.02
C HIS A 69 1.07 20.82 -4.87
N VAL A 70 1.82 19.87 -5.47
CA VAL A 70 1.53 18.44 -5.39
C VAL A 70 2.75 17.69 -4.87
N ALA A 71 2.56 16.95 -3.78
CA ALA A 71 3.53 15.98 -3.28
C ALA A 71 3.11 14.57 -3.66
N LEU A 72 4.03 13.76 -4.13
CA LEU A 72 3.87 12.33 -4.34
C LEU A 72 4.55 11.58 -3.20
N VAL A 73 3.86 10.60 -2.64
CA VAL A 73 4.34 9.80 -1.53
C VAL A 73 4.20 8.33 -1.89
N ASP A 74 5.29 7.59 -1.71
CA ASP A 74 5.38 6.17 -2.01
C ASP A 74 5.12 5.85 -3.48
N THR A 75 5.47 6.78 -4.33
CA THR A 75 5.39 6.69 -5.79
C THR A 75 6.13 7.84 -6.45
N GLN A 76 6.41 7.70 -7.75
CA GLN A 76 7.10 8.71 -8.54
C GLN A 76 6.27 9.08 -9.77
N PRO A 77 6.39 10.32 -10.32
CA PRO A 77 5.60 10.75 -11.48
C PRO A 77 5.60 9.80 -12.68
N PRO A 78 6.76 9.17 -13.07
CA PRO A 78 6.79 8.25 -14.19
C PRO A 78 6.22 6.87 -13.92
N PHE A 79 5.96 6.51 -12.67
CA PHE A 79 5.32 5.24 -12.34
C PHE A 79 3.87 5.28 -12.81
N GLN A 80 3.48 4.28 -13.58
CA GLN A 80 2.11 4.20 -14.13
C GLN A 80 1.10 3.70 -13.09
N ASN A 81 1.44 3.77 -11.82
CA ASN A 81 0.63 3.35 -10.68
C ASN A 81 -0.02 4.53 -9.93
N ASN A 82 -0.01 5.73 -10.48
CA ASN A 82 -0.61 6.92 -9.88
C ASN A 82 -1.29 7.79 -10.94
N ARG A 83 -2.12 8.74 -10.50
CA ARG A 83 -2.89 9.63 -11.38
C ARG A 83 -2.18 10.95 -11.71
N PHE A 84 -0.95 11.14 -11.23
CA PHE A 84 -0.20 12.35 -11.53
C PHE A 84 0.27 12.35 -12.99
N PRO A 85 0.14 13.47 -13.73
CA PRO A 85 0.60 13.53 -15.10
C PRO A 85 2.12 13.35 -15.18
N SER A 86 2.58 12.31 -15.85
CA SER A 86 4.00 11.90 -15.89
C SER A 86 4.96 12.97 -16.41
N ARG A 87 4.47 13.94 -17.21
CA ARG A 87 5.25 15.06 -17.76
C ARG A 87 5.20 16.31 -16.87
N ARG A 88 4.34 16.32 -15.83
CA ARG A 88 4.26 17.43 -14.89
C ARG A 88 5.34 17.28 -13.82
N ARG A 89 5.99 18.38 -13.48
CA ARG A 89 6.93 18.45 -12.36
C ARG A 89 6.15 18.44 -11.05
N ALA A 90 6.50 17.56 -10.13
CA ALA A 90 5.93 17.53 -8.79
C ALA A 90 6.62 18.60 -7.91
N THR A 91 5.93 19.11 -6.91
CA THR A 91 6.57 19.97 -5.90
C THR A 91 7.47 19.10 -5.00
N MET A 92 7.00 17.91 -4.64
CA MET A 92 7.76 17.03 -3.75
C MET A 92 7.53 15.57 -4.14
N VAL A 93 8.59 14.76 -4.00
CA VAL A 93 8.52 13.30 -4.10
C VAL A 93 9.23 12.70 -2.88
N ILE A 94 8.55 11.83 -2.13
CA ILE A 94 9.11 11.06 -1.02
C ILE A 94 8.82 9.60 -1.27
N ASP A 95 9.86 8.79 -1.45
CA ASP A 95 9.70 7.42 -1.92
C ASP A 95 10.89 6.54 -1.52
N HIS A 96 10.65 5.28 -1.21
CA HIS A 96 11.70 4.30 -0.91
C HIS A 96 12.03 3.40 -2.12
N HIS A 97 11.26 3.48 -3.18
CA HIS A 97 11.52 2.70 -4.38
C HIS A 97 12.72 3.24 -5.18
N PRO A 98 13.36 2.41 -6.02
CA PRO A 98 14.46 2.86 -6.88
C PRO A 98 14.09 4.09 -7.71
N ARG A 99 15.01 5.06 -7.72
CA ARG A 99 14.78 6.32 -8.42
C ARG A 99 14.62 6.12 -9.92
N HIS A 100 13.47 6.50 -10.45
CA HIS A 100 13.25 6.52 -11.90
C HIS A 100 13.93 7.73 -12.53
N ARG A 101 14.65 7.52 -13.67
CA ARG A 101 15.41 8.57 -14.36
C ARG A 101 14.56 9.76 -14.83
N GLY A 102 13.28 9.53 -15.09
CA GLY A 102 12.32 10.57 -15.50
C GLY A 102 11.62 11.31 -14.36
N THR A 103 11.97 11.02 -13.10
CA THR A 103 11.35 11.70 -11.95
C THR A 103 11.77 13.16 -11.90
N GLN A 104 10.77 14.06 -12.03
CA GLN A 104 10.95 15.50 -11.95
C GLN A 104 10.20 16.06 -10.74
N ALA A 105 10.93 16.65 -9.81
CA ALA A 105 10.39 17.29 -8.63
C ALA A 105 11.26 18.51 -8.24
N ASP A 106 10.67 19.46 -7.49
CA ASP A 106 11.43 20.57 -6.92
C ASP A 106 12.24 20.10 -5.71
N PHE A 107 11.63 19.20 -4.92
CA PHE A 107 12.29 18.46 -3.84
C PHE A 107 12.05 16.96 -4.02
N ALA A 108 13.10 16.16 -3.88
CA ALA A 108 12.99 14.68 -3.96
C ALA A 108 13.82 14.03 -2.86
N MET A 109 13.14 13.35 -1.94
CA MET A 109 13.70 12.44 -0.96
C MET A 109 13.39 11.02 -1.39
N ILE A 110 14.27 10.46 -2.22
CA ILE A 110 14.13 9.10 -2.76
C ILE A 110 15.33 8.30 -2.27
N ASP A 111 15.06 7.29 -1.46
CA ASP A 111 16.11 6.53 -0.79
C ASP A 111 15.72 5.05 -0.67
N GLU A 112 16.28 4.24 -1.57
CA GLU A 112 16.06 2.79 -1.67
C GLU A 112 16.74 1.97 -0.56
N THR A 113 17.51 2.62 0.33
CA THR A 113 18.10 1.94 1.49
C THR A 113 17.13 1.82 2.66
N ALA A 114 16.00 2.51 2.64
CA ALA A 114 14.90 2.32 3.56
C ALA A 114 13.93 1.26 3.02
N GLY A 115 13.47 0.37 3.86
CA GLY A 115 12.49 -0.66 3.51
C GLY A 115 11.06 -0.16 3.45
N ALA A 116 10.79 1.10 3.86
CA ALA A 116 9.47 1.72 3.82
C ALA A 116 9.58 3.25 3.71
N THR A 117 8.67 3.87 2.97
CA THR A 117 8.54 5.34 2.90
C THR A 117 8.20 5.95 4.27
N ALA A 118 7.45 5.21 5.10
CA ALA A 118 7.14 5.60 6.48
C ALA A 118 8.40 5.83 7.32
N THR A 119 9.47 5.08 7.09
CA THR A 119 10.76 5.27 7.76
C THR A 119 11.34 6.65 7.46
N LEU A 120 11.35 7.06 6.18
CA LEU A 120 11.84 8.37 5.77
C LEU A 120 11.05 9.51 6.41
N LEU A 121 9.73 9.35 6.53
CA LEU A 121 8.86 10.35 7.16
C LEU A 121 9.05 10.42 8.68
N ILE A 122 9.31 9.29 9.35
CA ILE A 122 9.62 9.27 10.79
C ILE A 122 10.94 10.01 11.05
N GLU A 123 11.97 9.74 10.25
CA GLU A 123 13.27 10.43 10.34
C GLU A 123 13.12 11.94 10.09
N ALA A 124 12.33 12.33 9.09
CA ALA A 124 12.04 13.73 8.81
C ALA A 124 11.27 14.42 9.95
N MET A 125 10.31 13.71 10.59
CA MET A 125 9.57 14.22 11.74
C MET A 125 10.46 14.38 12.96
N ASP A 126 11.37 13.43 13.19
CA ASP A 126 12.35 13.49 14.28
C ASP A 126 13.32 14.66 14.08
N ALA A 127 13.89 14.79 12.89
CA ALA A 127 14.78 15.90 12.54
C ALA A 127 14.11 17.28 12.64
N GLY A 128 12.81 17.37 12.39
CA GLY A 128 12.02 18.59 12.50
C GLY A 128 11.38 18.83 13.87
N ASP A 129 11.68 18.00 14.87
CA ASP A 129 11.05 18.01 16.21
C ASP A 129 9.50 17.99 16.14
N VAL A 130 8.96 17.26 15.16
CA VAL A 130 7.51 17.12 14.95
C VAL A 130 6.96 15.98 15.79
N SER A 131 6.10 16.32 16.74
CA SER A 131 5.48 15.31 17.61
C SER A 131 4.57 14.35 16.82
N ILE A 132 4.74 13.05 17.06
CA ILE A 132 3.95 11.98 16.43
C ILE A 132 2.82 11.57 17.38
N PRO A 133 1.54 11.90 17.10
CA PRO A 133 0.42 11.51 17.96
C PRO A 133 0.10 10.01 17.81
N SER A 134 -0.50 9.42 18.84
CA SER A 134 -0.76 7.97 18.94
C SER A 134 -1.44 7.34 17.71
N ARG A 135 -2.38 8.03 17.08
CA ARG A 135 -3.04 7.51 15.86
C ARG A 135 -2.08 7.42 14.69
N LEU A 136 -1.27 8.46 14.49
CA LEU A 136 -0.25 8.49 13.43
C LEU A 136 0.84 7.45 13.71
N ALA A 137 1.32 7.35 14.97
CA ALA A 137 2.26 6.32 15.37
C ALA A 137 1.73 4.91 15.07
N THR A 138 0.44 4.65 15.35
CA THR A 138 -0.20 3.36 15.03
C THR A 138 -0.21 3.08 13.52
N ALA A 139 -0.49 4.10 12.70
CA ALA A 139 -0.48 3.97 11.24
C ALA A 139 0.94 3.69 10.72
N LEU A 140 1.95 4.43 11.21
CA LEU A 140 3.34 4.28 10.80
C LEU A 140 3.93 2.92 11.20
N VAL A 141 3.63 2.44 12.42
CA VAL A 141 4.01 1.07 12.86
C VAL A 141 3.41 0.03 11.90
N TYR A 142 2.15 0.22 11.50
CA TYR A 142 1.51 -0.70 10.57
C TYR A 142 2.07 -0.56 9.15
N GLY A 143 2.38 0.65 8.69
CA GLY A 143 3.01 0.92 7.39
C GLY A 143 4.33 0.17 7.26
N ILE A 144 5.30 0.43 8.17
CA ILE A 144 6.59 -0.26 8.17
C ILE A 144 6.39 -1.78 8.28
N GLY A 145 5.55 -2.23 9.23
CA GLY A 145 5.32 -3.67 9.43
C GLY A 145 4.69 -4.36 8.23
N SER A 146 3.81 -3.69 7.50
CA SER A 146 3.18 -4.22 6.29
C SER A 146 4.18 -4.36 5.15
N GLU A 147 4.98 -3.35 4.91
CA GLU A 147 5.94 -3.30 3.82
C GLU A 147 7.09 -4.27 4.03
N THR A 148 7.63 -4.31 5.24
CA THR A 148 8.77 -5.14 5.61
C THR A 148 8.38 -6.53 6.14
N GLN A 149 7.13 -6.96 6.01
CA GLN A 149 6.62 -8.22 6.60
C GLN A 149 7.02 -8.37 8.08
N HIS A 150 6.70 -7.36 8.88
CA HIS A 150 7.06 -7.28 10.30
C HIS A 150 8.57 -7.33 10.57
N LEU A 151 9.36 -6.61 9.76
CA LEU A 151 10.82 -6.53 9.80
C LEU A 151 11.53 -7.85 9.43
N LEU A 152 10.82 -8.78 8.77
CA LEU A 152 11.36 -10.07 8.35
C LEU A 152 11.86 -10.08 6.91
N ARG A 153 11.48 -9.09 6.10
CA ARG A 153 11.87 -8.97 4.70
C ARG A 153 12.23 -7.53 4.35
N GLU A 154 13.37 -7.35 3.69
CA GLU A 154 13.83 -6.06 3.13
C GLU A 154 13.91 -4.91 4.16
N ALA A 155 13.90 -5.24 5.47
CA ALA A 155 14.04 -4.26 6.52
C ALA A 155 15.51 -3.86 6.73
N SER A 156 15.77 -2.57 6.71
CA SER A 156 17.07 -1.99 7.05
C SER A 156 17.19 -1.72 8.57
N PRO A 157 18.40 -1.48 9.09
CA PRO A 157 18.57 -0.99 10.47
C PRO A 157 17.80 0.30 10.76
N ARG A 158 17.57 1.14 9.74
CA ARG A 158 16.78 2.39 9.82
C ARG A 158 15.32 2.09 10.09
N ASP A 159 14.73 1.10 9.39
CA ASP A 159 13.34 0.68 9.60
C ASP A 159 13.14 0.14 11.01
N ILE A 160 14.10 -0.65 11.52
CA ILE A 160 14.06 -1.14 12.89
C ILE A 160 14.12 0.01 13.90
N ALA A 161 15.00 0.99 13.68
CA ALA A 161 15.11 2.17 14.54
C ALA A 161 13.84 3.02 14.52
N ALA A 162 13.31 3.33 13.33
CA ALA A 162 12.07 4.09 13.15
C ALA A 162 10.87 3.37 13.78
N TYR A 163 10.74 2.05 13.56
CA TYR A 163 9.69 1.23 14.16
C TYR A 163 9.74 1.29 15.70
N ARG A 164 10.93 1.11 16.28
CA ARG A 164 11.15 1.19 17.73
C ARG A 164 10.82 2.57 18.31
N ALA A 165 11.12 3.64 17.59
CA ALA A 165 10.87 5.01 18.04
C ALA A 165 9.36 5.31 18.14
N VAL A 166 8.55 4.79 17.23
CA VAL A 166 7.10 5.09 17.20
C VAL A 166 6.24 4.05 17.91
N LEU A 167 6.70 2.80 18.08
CA LEU A 167 5.93 1.73 18.71
C LEU A 167 5.41 2.05 20.12
N PRO A 168 6.19 2.68 21.03
CA PRO A 168 5.71 3.03 22.38
C PRO A 168 4.54 4.04 22.38
N ARG A 169 4.40 4.82 21.31
CA ARG A 169 3.31 5.81 21.14
C ARG A 169 2.08 5.21 20.45
N ALA A 170 2.21 4.03 19.84
CA ALA A 170 1.14 3.37 19.09
C ALA A 170 0.05 2.79 20.00
N ASN A 171 -1.19 2.79 19.53
CA ASN A 171 -2.27 2.07 20.18
C ASN A 171 -2.28 0.60 19.73
N LEU A 172 -1.67 -0.27 20.53
CA LEU A 172 -1.51 -1.69 20.20
C LEU A 172 -2.85 -2.43 20.05
N ARG A 173 -3.91 -2.02 20.77
CA ARG A 173 -5.25 -2.61 20.61
C ARG A 173 -5.84 -2.29 19.23
N SER A 174 -5.67 -1.04 18.78
CA SER A 174 -6.09 -0.64 17.44
C SER A 174 -5.25 -1.33 16.37
N LEU A 175 -3.94 -1.42 16.56
CA LEU A 175 -3.02 -2.12 15.66
C LEU A 175 -3.43 -3.59 15.48
N SER A 176 -3.64 -4.31 16.59
CA SER A 176 -4.09 -5.71 16.57
C SER A 176 -5.42 -5.90 15.82
N ARG A 177 -6.39 -4.99 16.00
CA ARG A 177 -7.67 -5.04 15.30
C ARG A 177 -7.54 -4.77 13.80
N ILE A 178 -6.62 -3.89 13.41
CA ILE A 178 -6.33 -3.59 12.00
C ILE A 178 -5.70 -4.81 11.34
N GLN A 179 -4.70 -5.41 11.99
CA GLN A 179 -3.98 -6.58 11.47
C GLN A 179 -4.85 -7.85 11.42
N ASN A 180 -5.79 -7.98 12.35
CA ASN A 180 -6.65 -9.17 12.49
C ASN A 180 -8.14 -8.79 12.37
N PRO A 181 -8.62 -8.38 11.19
CA PRO A 181 -10.01 -8.00 10.99
C PRO A 181 -10.96 -9.19 11.16
N ARG A 182 -12.11 -8.96 11.76
CA ARG A 182 -13.18 -9.95 11.74
C ARG A 182 -13.73 -10.07 10.32
N ARG A 183 -13.69 -11.26 9.76
CA ARG A 183 -14.14 -11.52 8.41
C ARG A 183 -15.61 -11.93 8.38
N PRO A 184 -16.40 -11.47 7.40
CA PRO A 184 -17.81 -11.82 7.27
C PRO A 184 -17.97 -13.30 6.85
N SER A 185 -19.14 -13.88 7.12
CA SER A 185 -19.45 -15.27 6.75
C SER A 185 -19.25 -15.54 5.25
N THR A 186 -19.53 -14.56 4.40
CA THR A 186 -19.30 -14.64 2.95
C THR A 186 -17.85 -14.92 2.58
N PHE A 187 -16.89 -14.42 3.37
CA PHE A 187 -15.47 -14.72 3.19
C PHE A 187 -15.20 -16.22 3.42
N PHE A 188 -15.75 -16.79 4.50
CA PHE A 188 -15.58 -18.23 4.83
C PHE A 188 -16.25 -19.13 3.79
N HIS A 189 -17.40 -18.75 3.26
CA HIS A 189 -18.03 -19.47 2.15
C HIS A 189 -17.14 -19.47 0.90
N THR A 190 -16.56 -18.32 0.56
CA THR A 190 -15.66 -18.19 -0.59
C THR A 190 -14.37 -18.98 -0.37
N LEU A 191 -13.81 -18.92 0.84
CA LEU A 191 -12.64 -19.72 1.20
C LEU A 191 -12.92 -21.23 1.06
N GLY A 192 -14.04 -21.73 1.61
CA GLY A 192 -14.45 -23.11 1.45
C GLY A 192 -14.64 -23.52 -0.01
N LYS A 193 -15.18 -22.63 -0.85
CA LYS A 193 -15.28 -22.84 -2.30
C LYS A 193 -13.90 -22.90 -2.96
N ALA A 194 -12.99 -21.97 -2.58
CA ALA A 194 -11.63 -21.91 -3.11
C ALA A 194 -10.89 -23.23 -2.84
N ILE A 195 -10.89 -23.70 -1.58
CA ILE A 195 -10.23 -24.95 -1.18
C ILE A 195 -10.77 -26.14 -1.96
N ARG A 196 -12.10 -26.29 -2.07
CA ARG A 196 -12.71 -27.44 -2.78
C ARG A 196 -12.49 -27.45 -4.28
N ARG A 197 -12.27 -26.29 -4.90
CA ARG A 197 -12.12 -26.13 -6.36
C ARG A 197 -10.69 -25.86 -6.79
N ALA A 198 -9.78 -25.74 -5.84
CA ALA A 198 -8.37 -25.56 -6.14
C ALA A 198 -7.84 -26.75 -6.95
N PHE A 199 -7.07 -26.43 -7.97
CA PHE A 199 -6.30 -27.42 -8.73
C PHE A 199 -4.81 -27.16 -8.53
N VAL A 200 -4.03 -28.21 -8.64
CA VAL A 200 -2.57 -28.14 -8.52
C VAL A 200 -1.96 -28.70 -9.79
N VAL A 201 -1.04 -27.92 -10.38
CA VAL A 201 -0.23 -28.33 -11.52
C VAL A 201 1.23 -28.03 -11.19
N ARG A 202 2.04 -29.06 -10.97
CA ARG A 202 3.43 -28.92 -10.50
C ARG A 202 3.49 -28.09 -9.22
N GLN A 203 4.12 -26.93 -9.25
CA GLN A 203 4.27 -26.02 -8.11
C GLN A 203 3.34 -24.79 -8.21
N VAL A 204 2.25 -24.92 -8.94
CA VAL A 204 1.23 -23.88 -9.11
C VAL A 204 -0.08 -24.38 -8.54
N ILE A 205 -0.67 -23.62 -7.61
CA ILE A 205 -2.04 -23.83 -7.14
C ILE A 205 -2.95 -22.76 -7.72
N GLY A 206 -4.11 -23.14 -8.23
CA GLY A 206 -5.02 -22.19 -8.85
C GLY A 206 -6.48 -22.47 -8.55
N VAL A 207 -7.31 -21.42 -8.69
CA VAL A 207 -8.77 -21.54 -8.59
C VAL A 207 -9.48 -20.43 -9.37
N HIS A 208 -10.61 -20.78 -9.99
CA HIS A 208 -11.59 -19.83 -10.48
C HIS A 208 -12.76 -19.76 -9.49
N LEU A 209 -12.94 -18.59 -8.86
CA LEU A 209 -13.97 -18.38 -7.83
C LEU A 209 -15.38 -18.17 -8.41
N GLY A 210 -15.50 -17.84 -9.71
CA GLY A 210 -16.74 -17.35 -10.32
C GLY A 210 -17.08 -15.95 -9.84
N GLU A 211 -18.36 -15.65 -9.59
CA GLU A 211 -18.75 -14.37 -9.00
C GLU A 211 -18.26 -14.26 -7.55
N VAL A 212 -17.66 -13.11 -7.22
CA VAL A 212 -17.14 -12.80 -5.88
C VAL A 212 -17.83 -11.58 -5.29
N PRO A 213 -17.96 -11.49 -3.95
CA PRO A 213 -18.64 -10.38 -3.27
C PRO A 213 -17.86 -9.06 -3.33
N SER A 214 -16.55 -9.11 -3.55
CA SER A 214 -15.69 -7.96 -3.78
C SER A 214 -14.43 -8.36 -4.54
N GLN A 215 -13.83 -7.40 -5.23
CA GLN A 215 -12.57 -7.64 -5.98
C GLN A 215 -11.43 -8.10 -5.09
N ASP A 216 -11.41 -7.67 -3.81
CA ASP A 216 -10.32 -7.95 -2.86
C ASP A 216 -10.29 -9.42 -2.39
N VAL A 217 -11.37 -10.15 -2.60
CA VAL A 217 -11.41 -11.58 -2.28
C VAL A 217 -10.42 -12.36 -3.16
N VAL A 218 -10.22 -11.92 -4.41
CA VAL A 218 -9.33 -12.61 -5.36
C VAL A 218 -7.86 -12.62 -4.88
N PRO A 219 -7.23 -11.46 -4.56
CA PRO A 219 -5.87 -11.46 -4.01
C PRO A 219 -5.78 -12.13 -2.64
N HIS A 220 -6.78 -12.00 -1.75
CA HIS A 220 -6.77 -12.70 -0.46
C HIS A 220 -6.73 -14.21 -0.61
N MET A 221 -7.50 -14.78 -1.55
CA MET A 221 -7.47 -16.21 -1.81
C MET A 221 -6.15 -16.64 -2.43
N ALA A 222 -5.53 -15.79 -3.27
CA ALA A 222 -4.22 -16.07 -3.84
C ALA A 222 -3.14 -16.11 -2.75
N ASP A 223 -3.12 -15.12 -1.85
CA ASP A 223 -2.20 -15.10 -0.71
C ASP A 223 -2.40 -16.32 0.18
N PHE A 224 -3.66 -16.71 0.46
CA PHE A 224 -3.97 -17.90 1.28
C PHE A 224 -3.52 -19.20 0.59
N LEU A 225 -3.84 -19.40 -0.68
CA LEU A 225 -3.46 -20.62 -1.39
C LEU A 225 -1.95 -20.76 -1.55
N LEU A 226 -1.21 -19.65 -1.62
CA LEU A 226 0.24 -19.68 -1.67
C LEU A 226 0.88 -20.22 -0.37
N THR A 227 0.16 -20.23 0.75
CA THR A 227 0.66 -20.83 2.02
C THR A 227 0.75 -22.36 1.97
N HIS A 228 0.25 -23.00 0.90
CA HIS A 228 0.38 -24.44 0.72
C HIS A 228 1.87 -24.83 0.57
N GLU A 229 2.36 -25.75 1.41
CA GLU A 229 3.77 -26.08 1.63
C GLU A 229 4.62 -26.38 0.39
N GLN A 230 4.02 -26.94 -0.66
CA GLN A 230 4.73 -27.37 -1.87
C GLN A 230 4.54 -26.39 -3.04
N MET A 231 3.82 -25.28 -2.85
CA MET A 231 3.50 -24.36 -3.92
C MET A 231 4.46 -23.17 -3.96
N ARG A 232 4.89 -22.82 -5.16
CA ARG A 232 5.71 -21.63 -5.42
C ARG A 232 4.89 -20.50 -6.03
N TRP A 233 3.76 -20.84 -6.64
CA TRP A 233 2.88 -19.90 -7.31
C TRP A 233 1.44 -20.16 -6.95
N SER A 234 0.68 -19.10 -6.81
CA SER A 234 -0.78 -19.18 -6.77
C SER A 234 -1.40 -18.27 -7.82
N ILE A 235 -2.43 -18.76 -8.50
CA ILE A 235 -3.24 -17.98 -9.44
C ILE A 235 -4.71 -18.08 -9.07
N VAL A 236 -5.32 -16.95 -8.80
CA VAL A 236 -6.75 -16.89 -8.47
C VAL A 236 -7.46 -15.93 -9.39
N THR A 237 -8.61 -16.34 -9.88
CA THR A 237 -9.47 -15.51 -10.72
C THR A 237 -10.87 -15.43 -10.15
N GLY A 238 -11.56 -14.31 -10.36
CA GLY A 238 -12.94 -14.10 -9.95
C GLY A 238 -13.60 -12.98 -10.73
N ARG A 239 -14.92 -12.99 -10.84
CA ARG A 239 -15.69 -11.92 -11.51
C ARG A 239 -16.36 -11.04 -10.47
N TYR A 240 -16.25 -9.73 -10.65
CA TYR A 240 -16.93 -8.73 -9.84
C TYR A 240 -17.44 -7.61 -10.74
N HIS A 241 -18.73 -7.33 -10.68
CA HIS A 241 -19.41 -6.36 -11.56
C HIS A 241 -19.09 -6.55 -13.07
N GLY A 242 -19.12 -7.79 -13.54
CA GLY A 242 -18.88 -8.13 -14.95
C GLY A 242 -17.40 -8.07 -15.38
N ARG A 243 -16.47 -7.70 -14.51
CA ARG A 243 -15.03 -7.66 -14.78
C ARG A 243 -14.31 -8.88 -14.20
N LEU A 244 -13.35 -9.38 -14.94
CA LEU A 244 -12.47 -10.46 -14.47
C LEU A 244 -11.31 -9.86 -13.70
N PHE A 245 -11.14 -10.31 -12.46
CA PHE A 245 -9.99 -10.01 -11.62
C PHE A 245 -9.07 -11.22 -11.57
N VAL A 246 -7.77 -10.97 -11.73
CA VAL A 246 -6.74 -12.00 -11.71
C VAL A 246 -5.69 -11.61 -10.68
N SER A 247 -5.33 -12.52 -9.80
CA SER A 247 -4.23 -12.35 -8.86
C SER A 247 -3.24 -13.48 -9.04
N LEU A 248 -1.99 -13.13 -9.29
CA LEU A 248 -0.84 -14.04 -9.32
C LEU A 248 0.08 -13.69 -8.15
N ARG A 249 0.48 -14.71 -7.38
CA ARG A 249 1.41 -14.58 -6.27
C ARG A 249 2.53 -15.60 -6.38
N THR A 250 3.69 -15.26 -5.84
CA THR A 250 4.83 -16.16 -5.81
C THR A 250 5.70 -15.92 -4.58
N HIS A 251 6.35 -16.98 -4.12
CA HIS A 251 7.43 -16.91 -3.12
C HIS A 251 8.80 -16.62 -3.73
N ASP A 252 8.94 -16.65 -5.07
CA ASP A 252 10.21 -16.37 -5.72
C ASP A 252 10.43 -14.84 -5.80
N PRO A 253 11.38 -14.28 -5.05
CA PRO A 253 11.61 -12.82 -5.04
C PRO A 253 12.15 -12.30 -6.37
N ARG A 254 12.70 -13.18 -7.23
CA ARG A 254 13.20 -12.81 -8.58
C ARG A 254 12.10 -12.84 -9.63
N ALA A 255 10.93 -13.37 -9.29
CA ALA A 255 9.83 -13.49 -10.23
C ALA A 255 8.95 -12.25 -10.19
N GLU A 256 9.01 -11.47 -11.26
CA GLU A 256 8.17 -10.29 -11.45
C GLU A 256 6.74 -10.70 -11.85
N ALA A 257 5.93 -11.17 -10.88
CA ALA A 257 4.57 -11.68 -11.12
C ALA A 257 3.67 -10.68 -11.86
N GLY A 258 3.78 -9.39 -11.55
CA GLY A 258 3.06 -8.33 -12.25
C GLY A 258 3.43 -8.23 -13.72
N ARG A 259 4.72 -8.24 -14.05
CA ARG A 259 5.21 -8.23 -15.44
C ARG A 259 4.78 -9.49 -16.20
N LEU A 260 4.79 -10.65 -15.54
CA LEU A 260 4.32 -11.88 -16.15
C LEU A 260 2.84 -11.81 -16.51
N LEU A 261 2.00 -11.33 -15.59
CA LEU A 261 0.57 -11.12 -15.86
C LEU A 261 0.36 -10.14 -17.02
N TRP A 262 1.09 -9.03 -17.02
CA TRP A 262 0.97 -8.04 -18.07
C TRP A 262 1.35 -8.58 -19.45
N ARG A 263 2.39 -9.42 -19.53
CA ARG A 263 2.77 -10.11 -20.78
C ARG A 263 1.73 -11.09 -21.28
N LEU A 264 1.04 -11.78 -20.36
CA LEU A 264 0.08 -12.83 -20.72
C LEU A 264 -1.31 -12.27 -21.04
N LEU A 265 -1.72 -11.22 -20.36
CA LEU A 265 -3.09 -10.70 -20.44
C LEU A 265 -3.17 -9.33 -21.13
N GLY A 266 -2.04 -8.67 -21.34
CA GLY A 266 -2.01 -7.32 -21.90
C GLY A 266 -2.47 -6.25 -20.91
N SER A 267 -2.69 -5.03 -21.41
CA SER A 267 -3.35 -3.96 -20.65
C SER A 267 -4.83 -4.27 -20.55
N GLY A 268 -5.24 -4.96 -19.49
CA GLY A 268 -6.65 -5.23 -19.18
C GLY A 268 -7.41 -4.00 -18.72
#